data_b118271b2e3f4a614c48c48f46823dbb
#
_entry.id   b118271b2e3f4a614c48c48f46823dbb
#
_cell.length_a   1.000
_cell.length_b   1.000
_cell.length_c   1.000
_cell.angle_alpha   90.00
_cell.angle_beta   90.00
_cell.angle_gamma   90.00
#
_symmetry.space_group_name_H-M   'P 1'
#
loop_
_entity.id
_entity.type
_entity.pdbx_description
1 polymer ?
#
loop_
_entity_poly.entity_id
_entity_poly.type
_entity_poly.pdbx_seq_one_letter_code
_entity_poly.pdbx_strand_id
1 'polypeptide(L)'
;MFFAGFGCLIPFLPLWLEKVHGFSGAEIGVVLAIAGFSRAVAGPLTAAWAHGRSDRRAPLFMFTLLLTVGFGVLYVLDSFAAVFAVILVLDIAYWGLLPVVETALLRLTRTAKPTYGVARGLASAAFVIGTTVVGVLNDWSGSFWPIWGFMLVISALMIGGSVWMPREPVLARAEIAQPFGDRLLAGLGMLRNSNFTLFIFAAGLIQASAGFLYTSGSLVWANQQGMSSKEISMLWNIGTLAEVGFLMFLGNWSARFRPETLIVAGGIGAVVRWTALAALPPLWVLIPLQLLHSLSFAATFLGGMRFIQTIHGDDRAPTAQMIYMGLANAPTYAAAVLISGPLYDRLGAPGYLAMTAVAAVGLVLAVLLWLKRDTSPRTGEVPGQSNGRS
;
A
#
# COMPACT_ATOMS: atom_id res chain seq x y z
N MET A 1 14.47 8.19 -4.72
CA MET A 1 13.60 9.34 -5.04
C MET A 1 12.12 8.99 -4.96
N PHE A 2 11.56 8.07 -5.76
CA PHE A 2 10.15 7.67 -5.68
C PHE A 2 9.69 7.36 -4.24
N PHE A 3 10.34 6.45 -3.55
CA PHE A 3 9.96 6.09 -2.17
C PHE A 3 10.22 7.20 -1.14
N ALA A 4 11.11 8.14 -1.41
CA ALA A 4 11.28 9.32 -0.55
C ALA A 4 10.06 10.26 -0.65
N GLY A 5 9.55 10.49 -1.87
CA GLY A 5 8.29 11.21 -2.08
C GLY A 5 7.11 10.51 -1.41
N PHE A 6 7.06 9.16 -1.49
CA PHE A 6 6.03 8.37 -0.82
C PHE A 6 6.06 8.54 0.72
N GLY A 7 7.28 8.58 1.30
CA GLY A 7 7.49 8.87 2.72
C GLY A 7 7.07 10.28 3.12
N CYS A 8 7.11 11.25 2.20
CA CYS A 8 6.58 12.59 2.42
C CYS A 8 5.04 12.60 2.34
N LEU A 9 4.46 12.05 1.28
CA LEU A 9 3.03 12.17 0.99
C LEU A 9 2.16 11.43 2.01
N ILE A 10 2.50 10.20 2.37
CA ILE A 10 1.64 9.39 3.25
C ILE A 10 1.36 10.09 4.59
N PRO A 11 2.38 10.52 5.37
CA PRO A 11 2.13 11.15 6.65
C PRO A 11 1.60 12.57 6.55
N PHE A 12 2.04 13.33 5.55
CA PHE A 12 1.93 14.78 5.59
C PHE A 12 0.98 15.38 4.56
N LEU A 13 0.55 14.66 3.51
CA LEU A 13 -0.44 15.19 2.56
C LEU A 13 -1.77 15.56 3.24
N PRO A 14 -2.34 14.76 4.15
CA PRO A 14 -3.54 15.16 4.88
C PRO A 14 -3.34 16.46 5.68
N LEU A 15 -2.21 16.59 6.37
CA LEU A 15 -1.86 17.78 7.14
C LEU A 15 -1.68 19.01 6.25
N TRP A 16 -1.05 18.86 5.09
CA TRP A 16 -0.88 19.94 4.13
C TRP A 16 -2.23 20.42 3.58
N LEU A 17 -3.13 19.49 3.22
CA LEU A 17 -4.47 19.82 2.74
C LEU A 17 -5.29 20.57 3.82
N GLU A 18 -5.21 20.14 5.08
CA GLU A 18 -5.91 20.82 6.17
C GLU A 18 -5.27 22.17 6.50
N LYS A 19 -3.95 22.21 6.77
CA LYS A 19 -3.27 23.39 7.32
C LYS A 19 -2.99 24.47 6.30
N VAL A 20 -2.82 24.14 5.02
CA VAL A 20 -2.52 25.10 3.96
C VAL A 20 -3.76 25.49 3.18
N HIS A 21 -4.63 24.52 2.86
CA HIS A 21 -5.83 24.77 2.06
C HIS A 21 -7.12 24.84 2.89
N GLY A 22 -7.08 24.52 4.18
CA GLY A 22 -8.24 24.55 5.04
C GLY A 22 -9.30 23.48 4.74
N PHE A 23 -8.91 22.38 4.09
CA PHE A 23 -9.85 21.31 3.74
C PHE A 23 -10.33 20.57 4.97
N SER A 24 -11.63 20.26 4.99
CA SER A 24 -12.24 19.39 5.99
C SER A 24 -11.74 17.95 5.86
N GLY A 25 -11.87 17.16 6.92
CA GLY A 25 -11.57 15.72 6.84
C GLY A 25 -12.38 15.01 5.77
N ALA A 26 -13.63 15.41 5.54
CA ALA A 26 -14.46 14.87 4.47
C ALA A 26 -13.87 15.13 3.08
N GLU A 27 -13.41 16.34 2.79
CA GLU A 27 -12.75 16.70 1.53
C GLU A 27 -11.42 15.94 1.37
N ILE A 28 -10.62 15.85 2.43
CA ILE A 28 -9.38 15.05 2.44
C ILE A 28 -9.68 13.57 2.16
N GLY A 29 -10.73 13.02 2.78
CA GLY A 29 -11.20 11.67 2.53
C GLY A 29 -11.54 11.42 1.07
N VAL A 30 -12.23 12.35 0.41
CA VAL A 30 -12.56 12.28 -1.03
C VAL A 30 -11.30 12.30 -1.89
N VAL A 31 -10.37 13.23 -1.63
CA VAL A 31 -9.08 13.32 -2.35
C VAL A 31 -8.33 12.00 -2.28
N LEU A 32 -8.17 11.44 -1.08
CA LEU A 32 -7.37 10.23 -0.86
C LEU A 32 -8.07 8.95 -1.32
N ALA A 33 -9.41 8.89 -1.28
CA ALA A 33 -10.16 7.73 -1.76
C ALA A 33 -10.07 7.60 -3.29
N ILE A 34 -10.21 8.71 -4.01
CA ILE A 34 -10.08 8.72 -5.47
C ILE A 34 -8.64 8.45 -5.89
N ALA A 35 -7.65 8.98 -5.16
CA ALA A 35 -6.26 8.63 -5.32
C ALA A 35 -6.03 7.12 -5.21
N GLY A 36 -6.62 6.47 -4.19
CA GLY A 36 -6.58 5.01 -4.04
C GLY A 36 -7.21 4.25 -5.21
N PHE A 37 -8.29 4.78 -5.80
CA PHE A 37 -8.96 4.17 -6.94
C PHE A 37 -8.18 4.38 -8.25
N SER A 38 -7.61 5.57 -8.46
CA SER A 38 -6.79 5.87 -9.64
C SER A 38 -5.58 4.93 -9.75
N ARG A 39 -5.01 4.52 -8.62
CA ARG A 39 -3.91 3.54 -8.53
C ARG A 39 -4.27 2.20 -9.16
N ALA A 40 -5.49 1.71 -8.93
CA ALA A 40 -5.94 0.43 -9.47
C ALA A 40 -6.07 0.47 -11.01
N VAL A 41 -6.33 1.64 -11.57
CA VAL A 41 -6.50 1.85 -13.03
C VAL A 41 -5.20 2.31 -13.69
N ALA A 42 -4.48 3.25 -13.09
CA ALA A 42 -3.27 3.84 -13.66
C ALA A 42 -2.15 2.81 -13.85
N GLY A 43 -1.91 1.93 -12.88
CA GLY A 43 -0.86 0.92 -12.96
C GLY A 43 -0.95 0.02 -14.21
N PRO A 44 -2.07 -0.68 -14.43
CA PRO A 44 -2.27 -1.50 -15.63
C PRO A 44 -2.21 -0.73 -16.94
N LEU A 45 -2.81 0.48 -17.01
CA LEU A 45 -2.80 1.30 -18.22
C LEU A 45 -1.39 1.77 -18.57
N THR A 46 -0.62 2.22 -17.59
CA THR A 46 0.75 2.68 -17.81
C THR A 46 1.69 1.52 -18.13
N ALA A 47 1.50 0.36 -17.51
CA ALA A 47 2.24 -0.85 -17.84
C ALA A 47 1.98 -1.26 -19.30
N ALA A 48 0.72 -1.27 -19.75
CA ALA A 48 0.34 -1.57 -21.12
C ALA A 48 0.94 -0.55 -22.11
N TRP A 49 0.86 0.73 -21.79
CA TRP A 49 1.45 1.79 -22.61
C TRP A 49 2.97 1.73 -22.68
N ALA A 50 3.66 1.44 -21.55
CA ALA A 50 5.10 1.29 -21.51
C ALA A 50 5.59 0.02 -22.24
N HIS A 51 4.80 -1.06 -22.27
CA HIS A 51 5.13 -2.30 -22.99
C HIS A 51 5.20 -2.11 -24.52
N GLY A 52 4.39 -1.21 -25.07
CA GLY A 52 4.38 -0.92 -26.51
C GLY A 52 5.54 -0.04 -26.99
N ARG A 53 6.39 0.48 -26.10
CA ARG A 53 7.47 1.41 -26.45
C ARG A 53 8.84 0.76 -26.38
N SER A 54 9.66 1.08 -27.38
CA SER A 54 11.07 0.66 -27.44
C SER A 54 11.96 1.42 -26.45
N ASP A 55 11.57 2.61 -26.01
CA ASP A 55 12.29 3.44 -25.04
C ASP A 55 11.42 3.76 -23.82
N ARG A 56 11.72 3.14 -22.68
CA ARG A 56 11.01 3.35 -21.42
C ARG A 56 11.36 4.66 -20.70
N ARG A 57 12.38 5.37 -21.17
CA ARG A 57 12.70 6.69 -20.65
C ARG A 57 11.59 7.70 -20.93
N ALA A 58 10.94 7.60 -22.11
CA ALA A 58 9.89 8.53 -22.49
C ALA A 58 8.69 8.49 -21.52
N PRO A 59 8.14 7.33 -21.11
CA PRO A 59 7.15 7.27 -20.04
C PRO A 59 7.65 7.84 -18.70
N LEU A 60 8.85 7.49 -18.28
CA LEU A 60 9.43 8.01 -17.03
C LEU A 60 9.56 9.54 -17.08
N PHE A 61 10.15 10.05 -18.15
CA PHE A 61 10.31 11.49 -18.35
C PHE A 61 8.97 12.22 -18.35
N MET A 62 7.97 11.70 -19.08
CA MET A 62 6.67 12.33 -19.17
C MET A 62 5.97 12.38 -17.81
N PHE A 63 5.95 11.27 -17.06
CA PHE A 63 5.32 11.25 -15.74
C PHE A 63 6.06 12.12 -14.73
N THR A 64 7.40 12.12 -14.73
CA THR A 64 8.17 12.97 -13.82
C THR A 64 8.04 14.45 -14.16
N LEU A 65 7.95 14.81 -15.45
CA LEU A 65 7.65 16.16 -15.89
C LEU A 65 6.25 16.58 -15.44
N LEU A 66 5.24 15.72 -15.64
CA LEU A 66 3.88 15.98 -15.20
C LEU A 66 3.79 16.19 -13.69
N LEU A 67 4.52 15.40 -12.89
CA LEU A 67 4.63 15.57 -11.45
C LEU A 67 5.24 16.94 -11.10
N THR A 68 6.37 17.30 -11.73
CA THR A 68 7.05 18.57 -11.44
C THR A 68 6.17 19.77 -11.79
N VAL A 69 5.55 19.75 -12.97
CA VAL A 69 4.63 20.82 -13.38
C VAL A 69 3.40 20.87 -12.47
N GLY A 70 2.80 19.74 -12.17
CA GLY A 70 1.62 19.66 -11.33
C GLY A 70 1.89 20.14 -9.89
N PHE A 71 3.03 19.76 -9.28
CA PHE A 71 3.42 20.34 -7.98
C PHE A 71 3.71 21.84 -8.10
N GLY A 72 4.26 22.32 -9.22
CA GLY A 72 4.41 23.75 -9.48
C GLY A 72 3.06 24.48 -9.54
N VAL A 73 2.09 23.91 -10.20
CA VAL A 73 0.72 24.47 -10.34
C VAL A 73 -0.03 24.47 -9.01
N LEU A 74 0.15 23.47 -8.16
CA LEU A 74 -0.49 23.42 -6.82
C LEU A 74 -0.15 24.64 -5.95
N TYR A 75 0.97 25.32 -6.21
CA TYR A 75 1.37 26.50 -5.43
C TYR A 75 0.40 27.67 -5.57
N VAL A 76 -0.28 27.78 -6.71
CA VAL A 76 -1.16 28.91 -7.04
C VAL A 76 -2.64 28.59 -6.98
N LEU A 77 -3.01 27.38 -6.54
CA LEU A 77 -4.38 26.93 -6.49
C LEU A 77 -4.93 26.98 -5.06
N ASP A 78 -6.10 27.61 -4.89
CA ASP A 78 -6.76 27.74 -3.60
C ASP A 78 -8.13 27.02 -3.53
N SER A 79 -8.78 26.76 -4.68
CA SER A 79 -10.09 26.12 -4.66
C SER A 79 -10.00 24.59 -4.54
N PHE A 80 -10.90 23.99 -3.75
CA PHE A 80 -11.00 22.53 -3.60
C PHE A 80 -11.02 21.80 -4.97
N ALA A 81 -11.89 22.23 -5.89
CA ALA A 81 -12.04 21.56 -7.17
C ALA A 81 -10.75 21.59 -8.01
N ALA A 82 -10.02 22.70 -8.01
CA ALA A 82 -8.77 22.84 -8.75
C ALA A 82 -7.64 22.01 -8.10
N VAL A 83 -7.48 22.09 -6.80
CA VAL A 83 -6.49 21.28 -6.04
C VAL A 83 -6.78 19.78 -6.22
N PHE A 84 -8.05 19.38 -6.07
CA PHE A 84 -8.49 18.01 -6.28
C PHE A 84 -8.16 17.49 -7.69
N ALA A 85 -8.49 18.26 -8.72
CA ALA A 85 -8.23 17.87 -10.11
C ALA A 85 -6.74 17.68 -10.38
N VAL A 86 -5.88 18.57 -9.86
CA VAL A 86 -4.44 18.45 -10.03
C VAL A 86 -3.89 17.28 -9.22
N ILE A 87 -4.32 17.08 -7.97
CA ILE A 87 -3.89 15.93 -7.17
C ILE A 87 -4.28 14.60 -7.84
N LEU A 88 -5.47 14.51 -8.45
CA LEU A 88 -5.88 13.32 -9.19
C LEU A 88 -4.91 13.01 -10.35
N VAL A 89 -4.52 14.04 -11.13
CA VAL A 89 -3.55 13.89 -12.22
C VAL A 89 -2.17 13.48 -11.67
N LEU A 90 -1.73 14.12 -10.58
CA LEU A 90 -0.47 13.80 -9.91
C LEU A 90 -0.44 12.37 -9.40
N ASP A 91 -1.53 11.90 -8.81
CA ASP A 91 -1.64 10.55 -8.29
C ASP A 91 -1.59 9.50 -9.41
N ILE A 92 -2.30 9.73 -10.52
CA ILE A 92 -2.22 8.88 -11.71
C ILE A 92 -0.78 8.82 -12.23
N ALA A 93 -0.09 9.95 -12.33
CA ALA A 93 1.29 10.02 -12.78
C ALA A 93 2.24 9.31 -11.81
N TYR A 94 2.07 9.53 -10.51
CA TYR A 94 2.90 8.95 -9.45
C TYR A 94 2.80 7.43 -9.41
N TRP A 95 1.58 6.90 -9.38
CA TRP A 95 1.37 5.45 -9.38
C TRP A 95 1.64 4.78 -10.71
N GLY A 96 1.53 5.55 -11.80
CA GLY A 96 1.96 5.10 -13.14
C GLY A 96 3.47 4.86 -13.25
N LEU A 97 4.29 5.55 -12.46
CA LEU A 97 5.74 5.33 -12.38
C LEU A 97 6.12 4.00 -11.75
N LEU A 98 5.35 3.50 -10.77
CA LEU A 98 5.73 2.35 -9.98
C LEU A 98 6.00 1.08 -10.82
N PRO A 99 5.13 0.64 -11.76
CA PRO A 99 5.39 -0.54 -12.57
C PRO A 99 6.65 -0.40 -13.46
N VAL A 100 6.93 0.80 -13.92
CA VAL A 100 8.11 1.09 -14.76
C VAL A 100 9.38 1.01 -13.93
N VAL A 101 9.38 1.62 -12.74
CA VAL A 101 10.51 1.59 -11.79
C VAL A 101 10.78 0.17 -11.28
N GLU A 102 9.73 -0.58 -10.89
CA GLU A 102 9.86 -1.96 -10.41
C GLU A 102 10.40 -2.89 -11.51
N THR A 103 9.92 -2.75 -12.74
CA THR A 103 10.41 -3.56 -13.86
C THR A 103 11.87 -3.27 -14.17
N ALA A 104 12.28 -2.00 -14.17
CA ALA A 104 13.67 -1.60 -14.35
C ALA A 104 14.55 -2.16 -13.22
N LEU A 105 14.09 -2.07 -11.98
CA LEU A 105 14.78 -2.60 -10.80
C LEU A 105 15.00 -4.11 -10.91
N LEU A 106 13.95 -4.88 -11.23
CA LEU A 106 14.02 -6.33 -11.38
C LEU A 106 15.02 -6.74 -12.47
N ARG A 107 15.11 -5.98 -13.56
CA ARG A 107 16.08 -6.28 -14.65
C ARG A 107 17.50 -5.96 -14.24
N LEU A 108 17.74 -4.79 -13.68
CA LEU A 108 19.08 -4.39 -13.23
C LEU A 108 19.64 -5.37 -12.19
N THR A 109 18.81 -5.87 -11.29
CA THR A 109 19.23 -6.80 -10.23
C THR A 109 19.42 -8.25 -10.71
N ARG A 110 18.96 -8.62 -11.93
CA ARG A 110 19.28 -9.91 -12.53
C ARG A 110 20.69 -10.00 -13.10
N THR A 111 21.23 -8.88 -13.58
CA THR A 111 22.49 -8.82 -14.31
C THR A 111 23.61 -8.13 -13.57
N ALA A 112 23.30 -7.36 -12.52
CA ALA A 112 24.26 -6.58 -11.77
C ALA A 112 24.00 -6.65 -10.26
N LYS A 113 25.04 -6.40 -9.44
CA LYS A 113 24.87 -6.10 -8.02
C LYS A 113 24.40 -4.62 -7.88
N PRO A 114 23.53 -4.29 -6.92
CA PRO A 114 23.04 -5.08 -5.79
C PRO A 114 21.91 -6.05 -6.14
N THR A 115 21.64 -7.01 -5.24
CA THR A 115 20.47 -7.92 -5.36
C THR A 115 19.16 -7.15 -5.19
N TYR A 116 18.04 -7.73 -5.67
CA TYR A 116 16.71 -7.13 -5.51
C TYR A 116 16.38 -6.80 -4.04
N GLY A 117 16.77 -7.67 -3.09
CA GLY A 117 16.55 -7.41 -1.66
C GLY A 117 17.24 -6.14 -1.15
N VAL A 118 18.50 -5.92 -1.56
CA VAL A 118 19.22 -4.68 -1.21
C VAL A 118 18.56 -3.45 -1.82
N ALA A 119 18.18 -3.53 -3.09
CA ALA A 119 17.50 -2.42 -3.76
C ALA A 119 16.13 -2.10 -3.13
N ARG A 120 15.39 -3.13 -2.69
CA ARG A 120 14.13 -2.97 -1.95
C ARG A 120 14.35 -2.37 -0.55
N GLY A 121 15.42 -2.77 0.14
CA GLY A 121 15.84 -2.18 1.42
C GLY A 121 16.17 -0.68 1.27
N LEU A 122 16.88 -0.28 0.21
CA LEU A 122 17.14 1.12 -0.11
C LEU A 122 15.85 1.92 -0.37
N ALA A 123 14.83 1.30 -0.95
CA ALA A 123 13.52 1.92 -1.12
C ALA A 123 12.86 2.25 0.23
N SER A 124 12.90 1.33 1.19
CA SER A 124 12.38 1.56 2.55
C SER A 124 13.21 2.61 3.30
N ALA A 125 14.54 2.59 3.15
CA ALA A 125 15.40 3.64 3.70
C ALA A 125 15.07 5.01 3.11
N ALA A 126 14.81 5.11 1.81
CA ALA A 126 14.41 6.35 1.16
C ALA A 126 13.05 6.87 1.69
N PHE A 127 12.09 5.97 1.98
CA PHE A 127 10.84 6.34 2.65
C PHE A 127 11.11 6.98 4.01
N VAL A 128 11.90 6.32 4.86
CA VAL A 128 12.26 6.82 6.21
C VAL A 128 12.97 8.17 6.12
N ILE A 129 13.90 8.34 5.18
CA ILE A 129 14.59 9.60 4.95
C ILE A 129 13.59 10.69 4.53
N GLY A 130 12.72 10.42 3.56
CA GLY A 130 11.73 11.39 3.09
C GLY A 130 10.78 11.84 4.19
N THR A 131 10.25 10.91 4.97
CA THR A 131 9.40 11.21 6.12
C THR A 131 10.13 12.07 7.15
N THR A 132 11.35 11.69 7.53
CA THR A 132 12.13 12.39 8.56
C THR A 132 12.52 13.79 8.11
N VAL A 133 13.02 13.93 6.88
CA VAL A 133 13.46 15.26 6.34
C VAL A 133 12.29 16.23 6.34
N VAL A 134 11.13 15.81 5.84
CA VAL A 134 9.96 16.68 5.80
C VAL A 134 9.44 16.99 7.20
N GLY A 135 9.41 16.02 8.12
CA GLY A 135 9.03 16.28 9.51
C GLY A 135 9.94 17.31 10.19
N VAL A 136 11.26 17.21 9.99
CA VAL A 136 12.22 18.18 10.52
C VAL A 136 12.02 19.56 9.89
N LEU A 137 11.83 19.63 8.58
CA LEU A 137 11.65 20.91 7.87
C LEU A 137 10.33 21.59 8.26
N ASN A 138 9.25 20.84 8.46
CA ASN A 138 7.98 21.38 8.93
C ASN A 138 8.14 22.04 10.32
N ASP A 139 8.75 21.31 11.26
CA ASP A 139 8.96 21.84 12.64
C ASP A 139 9.91 23.03 12.64
N TRP A 140 10.97 22.99 11.81
CA TRP A 140 11.93 24.09 11.72
C TRP A 140 11.33 25.36 11.10
N SER A 141 10.49 25.21 10.06
CA SER A 141 9.86 26.35 9.38
C SER A 141 8.58 26.84 10.07
N GLY A 142 8.01 26.06 11.01
CA GLY A 142 6.69 26.32 11.58
C GLY A 142 5.56 26.27 10.54
N SER A 143 5.75 25.58 9.44
CA SER A 143 4.84 25.55 8.28
C SER A 143 4.79 24.16 7.65
N PHE A 144 3.72 23.91 6.87
CA PHE A 144 3.58 22.67 6.08
C PHE A 144 3.94 22.86 4.60
N TRP A 145 4.45 24.02 4.18
CA TRP A 145 4.95 24.24 2.83
C TRP A 145 6.18 23.41 2.44
N PRO A 146 7.06 22.97 3.37
CA PRO A 146 8.15 22.06 3.04
C PRO A 146 7.71 20.76 2.37
N ILE A 147 6.49 20.27 2.60
CA ILE A 147 5.90 19.10 1.93
C ILE A 147 5.88 19.33 0.43
N TRP A 148 5.30 20.46 0.02
CA TRP A 148 5.22 20.89 -1.38
C TRP A 148 6.61 21.07 -2.01
N GLY A 149 7.49 21.82 -1.35
CA GLY A 149 8.86 22.08 -1.82
C GLY A 149 9.67 20.79 -1.98
N PHE A 150 9.55 19.87 -1.02
CA PHE A 150 10.20 18.56 -1.09
C PHE A 150 9.72 17.75 -2.29
N MET A 151 8.41 17.70 -2.53
CA MET A 151 7.84 16.96 -3.67
C MET A 151 8.25 17.59 -5.00
N LEU A 152 8.32 18.92 -5.10
CA LEU A 152 8.80 19.62 -6.29
C LEU A 152 10.27 19.28 -6.58
N VAL A 153 11.13 19.32 -5.57
CA VAL A 153 12.57 18.99 -5.71
C VAL A 153 12.73 17.50 -6.10
N ILE A 154 12.04 16.58 -5.41
CA ILE A 154 12.16 15.14 -5.70
C ILE A 154 11.68 14.83 -7.11
N SER A 155 10.56 15.40 -7.56
CA SER A 155 10.05 15.18 -8.92
C SER A 155 11.00 15.76 -9.99
N ALA A 156 11.59 16.93 -9.75
CA ALA A 156 12.59 17.52 -10.63
C ALA A 156 13.88 16.67 -10.71
N LEU A 157 14.33 16.12 -9.57
CA LEU A 157 15.45 15.18 -9.56
C LEU A 157 15.13 13.86 -10.29
N MET A 158 13.89 13.42 -10.26
CA MET A 158 13.43 12.23 -11.01
C MET A 158 13.48 12.46 -12.53
N ILE A 159 13.30 13.70 -13.02
CA ILE A 159 13.53 14.07 -14.43
C ILE A 159 14.97 13.74 -14.82
N GLY A 160 15.95 14.21 -14.03
CA GLY A 160 17.37 13.88 -14.25
C GLY A 160 17.62 12.38 -14.27
N GLY A 161 17.05 11.64 -13.31
CA GLY A 161 17.13 10.19 -13.25
C GLY A 161 16.53 9.51 -14.48
N SER A 162 15.43 10.01 -15.04
CA SER A 162 14.82 9.47 -16.25
C SER A 162 15.70 9.64 -17.50
N VAL A 163 16.41 10.76 -17.60
CA VAL A 163 17.34 11.06 -18.71
C VAL A 163 18.58 10.17 -18.63
N TRP A 164 19.12 9.95 -17.43
CA TRP A 164 20.35 9.17 -17.22
C TRP A 164 20.14 7.66 -17.18
N MET A 165 18.89 7.19 -17.17
CA MET A 165 18.60 5.77 -17.18
C MET A 165 19.19 5.09 -18.42
N PRO A 166 19.88 3.92 -18.34
CA PRO A 166 20.40 3.20 -19.48
C PRO A 166 19.30 2.85 -20.49
N ARG A 167 19.61 2.93 -21.80
CA ARG A 167 18.69 2.45 -22.83
C ARG A 167 18.52 0.94 -22.68
N GLU A 168 17.30 0.49 -22.52
CA GLU A 168 17.03 -0.94 -22.48
C GLU A 168 16.97 -1.47 -23.91
N PRO A 169 17.63 -2.62 -24.19
CA PRO A 169 17.43 -3.30 -25.45
C PRO A 169 15.97 -3.73 -25.57
N VAL A 170 15.39 -3.53 -26.76
CA VAL A 170 14.04 -4.02 -27.09
C VAL A 170 14.07 -5.54 -26.96
N LEU A 171 13.50 -6.08 -25.89
CA LEU A 171 13.29 -7.52 -25.81
C LEU A 171 12.24 -7.90 -26.85
N ALA A 172 12.55 -8.93 -27.63
CA ALA A 172 11.61 -9.56 -28.53
C ALA A 172 10.28 -9.75 -27.78
N ARG A 173 9.19 -9.44 -28.48
CA ARG A 173 7.79 -9.46 -28.04
C ARG A 173 7.58 -10.62 -27.06
N ALA A 174 7.50 -10.31 -25.77
CA ALA A 174 7.12 -11.30 -24.78
C ALA A 174 5.78 -11.88 -25.20
N GLU A 175 5.62 -13.20 -25.03
CA GLU A 175 4.40 -13.94 -25.32
C GLU A 175 3.18 -13.11 -25.00
N ILE A 176 2.25 -13.03 -25.96
CA ILE A 176 1.04 -12.22 -25.89
C ILE A 176 0.31 -12.59 -24.61
N ALA A 177 0.45 -11.77 -23.59
CA ALA A 177 -0.29 -11.95 -22.36
C ALA A 177 -1.79 -11.99 -22.73
N GLN A 178 -2.50 -12.98 -22.20
CA GLN A 178 -3.94 -13.12 -22.44
C GLN A 178 -4.64 -11.76 -22.28
N PRO A 179 -5.63 -11.43 -23.11
CA PRO A 179 -6.38 -10.19 -23.02
C PRO A 179 -6.86 -9.96 -21.57
N PHE A 180 -6.82 -8.72 -21.12
CA PHE A 180 -7.21 -8.38 -19.74
C PHE A 180 -8.63 -8.89 -19.39
N GLY A 181 -9.56 -8.81 -20.36
CA GLY A 181 -10.94 -9.31 -20.20
C GLY A 181 -11.01 -10.81 -19.89
N ASP A 182 -10.23 -11.62 -20.60
CA ASP A 182 -10.21 -13.08 -20.41
C ASP A 182 -9.62 -13.43 -19.03
N ARG A 183 -8.57 -12.73 -18.62
CA ARG A 183 -7.98 -12.88 -17.29
C ARG A 183 -8.95 -12.45 -16.18
N LEU A 184 -9.70 -11.37 -16.40
CA LEU A 184 -10.71 -10.91 -15.45
C LEU A 184 -11.84 -11.92 -15.30
N LEU A 185 -12.38 -12.44 -16.42
CA LEU A 185 -13.43 -13.46 -16.42
C LEU A 185 -12.96 -14.76 -15.75
N ALA A 186 -11.75 -15.22 -16.09
CA ALA A 186 -11.15 -16.38 -15.42
C ALA A 186 -10.99 -16.16 -13.91
N GLY A 187 -10.57 -14.96 -13.51
CA GLY A 187 -10.43 -14.57 -12.12
C GLY A 187 -11.77 -14.49 -11.38
N LEU A 188 -12.81 -13.94 -11.99
CA LEU A 188 -14.15 -13.93 -11.43
C LEU A 188 -14.71 -15.36 -11.23
N GLY A 189 -14.35 -16.30 -12.10
CA GLY A 189 -14.65 -17.73 -11.93
C GLY A 189 -14.06 -18.33 -10.64
N MET A 190 -12.92 -17.80 -10.14
CA MET A 190 -12.29 -18.25 -8.89
C MET A 190 -13.13 -17.93 -7.65
N LEU A 191 -14.03 -16.92 -7.73
CA LEU A 191 -14.94 -16.57 -6.65
C LEU A 191 -15.99 -17.66 -6.34
N ARG A 192 -16.14 -18.66 -7.21
CA ARG A 192 -16.96 -19.85 -6.91
C ARG A 192 -16.35 -20.72 -5.81
N ASN A 193 -15.04 -20.59 -5.57
CA ASN A 193 -14.39 -21.24 -4.43
C ASN A 193 -14.68 -20.44 -3.15
N SER A 194 -15.50 -21.01 -2.26
CA SER A 194 -15.91 -20.33 -1.03
C SER A 194 -14.75 -19.98 -0.11
N ASN A 195 -13.68 -20.76 -0.08
CA ASN A 195 -12.49 -20.47 0.73
C ASN A 195 -11.71 -19.30 0.15
N PHE A 196 -11.60 -19.20 -1.17
CA PHE A 196 -10.96 -18.06 -1.81
C PHE A 196 -11.77 -16.77 -1.60
N THR A 197 -13.09 -16.84 -1.75
CA THR A 197 -13.98 -15.69 -1.48
C THR A 197 -13.91 -15.25 -0.03
N LEU A 198 -13.95 -16.19 0.91
CA LEU A 198 -13.80 -15.89 2.33
C LEU A 198 -12.45 -15.23 2.64
N PHE A 199 -11.38 -15.73 2.03
CA PHE A 199 -10.04 -15.18 2.15
C PHE A 199 -9.95 -13.72 1.66
N ILE A 200 -10.43 -13.42 0.44
CA ILE A 200 -10.27 -12.08 -0.13
C ILE A 200 -11.02 -11.02 0.69
N PHE A 201 -12.21 -11.35 1.23
CA PHE A 201 -12.94 -10.44 2.11
C PHE A 201 -12.30 -10.34 3.49
N ALA A 202 -11.84 -11.45 4.07
CA ALA A 202 -11.13 -11.42 5.35
C ALA A 202 -9.88 -10.52 5.29
N ALA A 203 -8.97 -10.83 4.38
CA ALA A 203 -7.72 -10.07 4.23
C ALA A 203 -7.96 -8.64 3.71
N GLY A 204 -8.92 -8.46 2.79
CA GLY A 204 -9.30 -7.15 2.28
C GLY A 204 -9.82 -6.21 3.38
N LEU A 205 -10.74 -6.68 4.23
CA LEU A 205 -11.28 -5.88 5.33
C LEU A 205 -10.23 -5.57 6.41
N ILE A 206 -9.38 -6.55 6.76
CA ILE A 206 -8.29 -6.31 7.72
C ILE A 206 -7.36 -5.20 7.20
N GLN A 207 -6.96 -5.25 5.93
CA GLN A 207 -6.09 -4.21 5.35
C GLN A 207 -6.83 -2.89 5.15
N ALA A 208 -8.08 -2.91 4.70
CA ALA A 208 -8.91 -1.72 4.53
C ALA A 208 -9.14 -0.96 5.83
N SER A 209 -9.15 -1.66 6.98
CA SER A 209 -9.29 -1.02 8.30
C SER A 209 -8.18 -0.03 8.63
N ALA A 210 -7.06 -0.01 7.89
CA ALA A 210 -6.04 1.02 8.01
C ALA A 210 -6.47 2.37 7.40
N GLY A 211 -7.60 2.45 6.70
CA GLY A 211 -8.06 3.64 5.99
C GLY A 211 -8.08 4.89 6.85
N PHE A 212 -8.58 4.81 8.09
CA PHE A 212 -8.62 5.96 9.00
C PHE A 212 -7.21 6.45 9.40
N LEU A 213 -6.26 5.55 9.62
CA LEU A 213 -4.87 5.93 9.91
C LEU A 213 -4.25 6.69 8.74
N TYR A 214 -4.43 6.20 7.51
CA TYR A 214 -3.86 6.82 6.31
C TYR A 214 -4.53 8.14 5.95
N THR A 215 -5.81 8.32 6.30
CA THR A 215 -6.55 9.56 6.04
C THR A 215 -6.35 10.58 7.15
N SER A 216 -6.52 10.16 8.40
CA SER A 216 -6.70 11.06 9.54
C SER A 216 -5.70 10.84 10.68
N GLY A 217 -4.85 9.79 10.61
CA GLY A 217 -3.93 9.48 11.70
C GLY A 217 -3.00 10.62 12.06
N SER A 218 -2.35 11.22 11.07
CA SER A 218 -1.47 12.37 11.28
C SER A 218 -2.25 13.61 11.76
N LEU A 219 -3.50 13.80 11.30
CA LEU A 219 -4.38 14.87 11.78
C LEU A 219 -4.74 14.69 13.26
N VAL A 220 -5.08 13.46 13.67
CA VAL A 220 -5.36 13.14 15.08
C VAL A 220 -4.14 13.44 15.94
N TRP A 221 -2.96 12.98 15.54
CA TRP A 221 -1.73 13.19 16.31
C TRP A 221 -1.36 14.68 16.40
N ALA A 222 -1.46 15.42 15.29
CA ALA A 222 -1.16 16.85 15.29
C ALA A 222 -2.19 17.67 16.07
N ASN A 223 -3.49 17.47 15.81
CA ASN A 223 -4.54 18.36 16.30
C ASN A 223 -5.07 17.99 17.70
N GLN A 224 -5.13 16.69 18.03
CA GLN A 224 -5.71 16.24 19.31
C GLN A 224 -4.65 15.88 20.35
N GLN A 225 -3.44 15.51 19.92
CA GLN A 225 -2.33 15.17 20.83
C GLN A 225 -1.21 16.22 20.81
N GLY A 226 -1.27 17.24 19.94
CA GLY A 226 -0.28 18.30 19.86
C GLY A 226 1.12 17.84 19.43
N MET A 227 1.18 16.71 18.70
CA MET A 227 2.47 16.14 18.29
C MET A 227 3.14 16.98 17.20
N SER A 228 4.45 17.12 17.31
CA SER A 228 5.30 17.73 16.32
C SER A 228 5.38 16.87 15.05
N SER A 229 5.78 17.46 13.92
CA SER A 229 5.98 16.72 12.66
C SER A 229 7.10 15.68 12.78
N LYS A 230 8.09 15.89 13.65
CA LYS A 230 9.13 14.90 13.95
C LYS A 230 8.57 13.68 14.65
N GLU A 231 7.70 13.87 15.65
CA GLU A 231 7.05 12.76 16.37
C GLU A 231 6.13 11.96 15.44
N ILE A 232 5.37 12.65 14.58
CA ILE A 232 4.56 12.02 13.54
C ILE A 232 5.45 11.20 12.59
N SER A 233 6.55 11.77 12.11
CA SER A 233 7.54 11.04 11.28
C SER A 233 8.06 9.78 11.97
N MET A 234 8.41 9.90 13.24
CA MET A 234 8.92 8.78 14.03
C MET A 234 7.90 7.65 14.11
N LEU A 235 6.63 7.94 14.37
CA LEU A 235 5.57 6.94 14.45
C LEU A 235 5.36 6.21 13.12
N TRP A 236 5.33 6.92 12.00
CA TRP A 236 5.25 6.31 10.67
C TRP A 236 6.47 5.46 10.35
N ASN A 237 7.67 5.94 10.69
CA ASN A 237 8.92 5.22 10.46
C ASN A 237 9.00 3.93 11.29
N ILE A 238 8.55 3.94 12.56
CA ILE A 238 8.49 2.73 13.40
C ILE A 238 7.61 1.68 12.74
N GLY A 239 6.43 2.05 12.25
CA GLY A 239 5.53 1.14 11.53
C GLY A 239 6.20 0.52 10.29
N THR A 240 6.83 1.35 9.46
CA THR A 240 7.54 0.90 8.25
C THR A 240 8.73 0.00 8.58
N LEU A 241 9.52 0.36 9.57
CA LEU A 241 10.68 -0.46 10.00
C LEU A 241 10.23 -1.79 10.61
N ALA A 242 9.11 -1.80 11.35
CA ALA A 242 8.53 -3.03 11.86
C ALA A 242 8.08 -3.98 10.74
N GLU A 243 7.46 -3.44 9.68
CA GLU A 243 7.09 -4.21 8.47
C GLU A 243 8.33 -4.82 7.80
N VAL A 244 9.35 -3.99 7.54
CA VAL A 244 10.61 -4.46 6.93
C VAL A 244 11.27 -5.53 7.80
N GLY A 245 11.35 -5.29 9.10
CA GLY A 245 11.91 -6.25 10.07
C GLY A 245 11.13 -7.58 10.08
N PHE A 246 9.80 -7.52 10.05
CA PHE A 246 8.97 -8.72 9.95
C PHE A 246 9.27 -9.52 8.68
N LEU A 247 9.29 -8.88 7.52
CA LEU A 247 9.51 -9.57 6.24
C LEU A 247 10.94 -10.12 6.13
N MET A 248 11.94 -9.42 6.62
CA MET A 248 13.34 -9.84 6.53
C MET A 248 13.69 -10.96 7.52
N PHE A 249 13.27 -10.84 8.78
CA PHE A 249 13.71 -11.73 9.86
C PHE A 249 12.68 -12.80 10.21
N LEU A 250 11.38 -12.46 10.13
CA LEU A 250 10.30 -13.36 10.51
C LEU A 250 9.64 -14.02 9.30
N GLY A 251 9.96 -13.62 8.05
CA GLY A 251 9.39 -14.19 6.84
C GLY A 251 9.60 -15.73 6.77
N ASN A 252 10.83 -16.19 6.99
CA ASN A 252 11.15 -17.62 7.00
C ASN A 252 10.57 -18.35 8.24
N TRP A 253 10.57 -17.69 9.41
CA TRP A 253 9.98 -18.25 10.63
C TRP A 253 8.46 -18.39 10.49
N SER A 254 7.80 -17.42 9.89
CA SER A 254 6.37 -17.43 9.62
C SER A 254 5.95 -18.57 8.67
N ALA A 255 6.92 -19.14 7.91
CA ALA A 255 6.68 -20.30 7.04
C ALA A 255 6.24 -21.56 7.82
N ARG A 256 6.49 -21.62 9.11
CA ARG A 256 6.06 -22.71 10.00
C ARG A 256 4.56 -22.67 10.30
N PHE A 257 3.94 -21.50 10.13
CA PHE A 257 2.51 -21.32 10.38
C PHE A 257 1.70 -21.45 9.09
N ARG A 258 0.47 -21.88 9.26
CA ARG A 258 -0.51 -21.89 8.17
C ARG A 258 -0.76 -20.46 7.66
N PRO A 259 -0.99 -20.23 6.36
CA PRO A 259 -1.31 -18.91 5.83
C PRO A 259 -2.47 -18.23 6.56
N GLU A 260 -3.52 -18.98 6.88
CA GLU A 260 -4.71 -18.50 7.59
C GLU A 260 -4.38 -18.00 9.00
N THR A 261 -3.43 -18.65 9.68
CA THR A 261 -2.98 -18.23 11.03
C THR A 261 -2.34 -16.85 10.99
N LEU A 262 -1.58 -16.54 9.94
CA LEU A 262 -1.00 -15.22 9.75
C LEU A 262 -2.07 -14.15 9.53
N ILE A 263 -3.13 -14.48 8.78
CA ILE A 263 -4.26 -13.56 8.54
C ILE A 263 -5.04 -13.32 9.84
N VAL A 264 -5.30 -14.36 10.63
CA VAL A 264 -5.93 -14.23 11.96
C VAL A 264 -5.09 -13.37 12.88
N ALA A 265 -3.77 -13.60 12.96
CA ALA A 265 -2.86 -12.78 13.76
C ALA A 265 -2.87 -11.31 13.32
N GLY A 266 -2.93 -11.07 11.99
CA GLY A 266 -3.08 -9.73 11.42
C GLY A 266 -4.39 -9.06 11.83
N GLY A 267 -5.50 -9.79 11.81
CA GLY A 267 -6.81 -9.29 12.25
C GLY A 267 -6.83 -8.94 13.74
N ILE A 268 -6.25 -9.79 14.60
CA ILE A 268 -6.10 -9.49 16.04
C ILE A 268 -5.26 -8.23 16.23
N GLY A 269 -4.12 -8.13 15.54
CA GLY A 269 -3.24 -6.95 15.60
C GLY A 269 -3.96 -5.67 15.17
N ALA A 270 -4.80 -5.74 14.12
CA ALA A 270 -5.60 -4.60 13.65
C ALA A 270 -6.65 -4.18 14.69
N VAL A 271 -7.44 -5.12 15.22
CA VAL A 271 -8.47 -4.84 16.24
C VAL A 271 -7.85 -4.18 17.47
N VAL A 272 -6.77 -4.76 18.01
CA VAL A 272 -6.07 -4.21 19.18
C VAL A 272 -5.55 -2.80 18.88
N ARG A 273 -4.90 -2.63 17.73
CA ARG A 273 -4.29 -1.35 17.33
C ARG A 273 -5.31 -0.23 17.20
N TRP A 274 -6.38 -0.45 16.45
CA TRP A 274 -7.39 0.59 16.21
C TRP A 274 -8.18 0.92 17.49
N THR A 275 -8.51 -0.08 18.30
CA THR A 275 -9.17 0.15 19.60
C THR A 275 -8.29 0.99 20.53
N ALA A 276 -7.00 0.70 20.60
CA ALA A 276 -6.08 1.45 21.42
C ALA A 276 -5.86 2.89 20.92
N LEU A 277 -5.75 3.09 19.60
CA LEU A 277 -5.57 4.42 18.99
C LEU A 277 -6.80 5.33 19.20
N ALA A 278 -7.99 4.77 19.29
CA ALA A 278 -9.22 5.54 19.59
C ALA A 278 -9.20 6.23 20.97
N ALA A 279 -8.41 5.70 21.91
CA ALA A 279 -8.29 6.23 23.27
C ALA A 279 -7.23 7.33 23.41
N LEU A 280 -6.63 7.83 22.33
CA LEU A 280 -5.55 8.83 22.34
C LEU A 280 -4.39 8.48 23.29
N PRO A 281 -3.78 7.30 23.16
CA PRO A 281 -2.75 6.87 24.10
C PRO A 281 -1.51 7.79 24.01
N PRO A 282 -0.77 7.97 25.10
CA PRO A 282 0.45 8.78 25.11
C PRO A 282 1.53 8.20 24.20
N LEU A 283 2.53 9.01 23.83
CA LEU A 283 3.57 8.68 22.86
C LEU A 283 4.28 7.35 23.15
N TRP A 284 4.60 7.07 24.43
CA TRP A 284 5.26 5.84 24.83
C TRP A 284 4.42 4.57 24.61
N VAL A 285 3.08 4.68 24.56
CA VAL A 285 2.17 3.59 24.17
C VAL A 285 2.02 3.53 22.66
N LEU A 286 2.03 4.68 21.97
CA LEU A 286 1.95 4.72 20.50
C LEU A 286 3.12 3.97 19.85
N ILE A 287 4.32 4.06 20.41
CA ILE A 287 5.52 3.38 19.89
C ILE A 287 5.29 1.86 19.72
N PRO A 288 4.94 1.09 20.77
CA PRO A 288 4.67 -0.34 20.61
C PRO A 288 3.42 -0.62 19.76
N LEU A 289 2.41 0.26 19.76
CA LEU A 289 1.26 0.09 18.89
C LEU A 289 1.62 0.22 17.39
N GLN A 290 2.64 1.02 17.03
CA GLN A 290 3.11 1.07 15.65
C GLN A 290 3.79 -0.25 15.22
N LEU A 291 4.39 -1.01 16.12
CA LEU A 291 4.95 -2.34 15.79
C LEU A 291 3.86 -3.32 15.33
N LEU A 292 2.61 -3.15 15.80
CA LEU A 292 1.47 -3.96 15.34
C LEU A 292 1.14 -3.75 13.85
N HIS A 293 1.73 -2.73 13.20
CA HIS A 293 1.66 -2.57 11.76
C HIS A 293 2.20 -3.79 11.02
N SER A 294 3.29 -4.38 11.53
CA SER A 294 3.86 -5.60 10.97
C SER A 294 2.89 -6.79 10.99
N LEU A 295 2.01 -6.90 11.99
CA LEU A 295 0.97 -7.92 12.03
C LEU A 295 -0.20 -7.57 11.12
N SER A 296 -0.78 -6.38 11.31
CA SER A 296 -1.99 -5.98 10.57
C SER A 296 -1.75 -5.84 9.06
N PHE A 297 -0.54 -5.49 8.63
CA PHE A 297 -0.18 -5.35 7.21
C PHE A 297 0.69 -6.51 6.73
N ALA A 298 1.93 -6.65 7.23
CA ALA A 298 2.91 -7.59 6.65
C ALA A 298 2.52 -9.06 6.82
N ALA A 299 2.05 -9.46 8.02
CA ALA A 299 1.60 -10.83 8.25
C ALA A 299 0.34 -11.17 7.45
N THR A 300 -0.64 -10.25 7.38
CA THR A 300 -1.85 -10.43 6.55
C THR A 300 -1.50 -10.54 5.08
N PHE A 301 -0.62 -9.69 4.57
CA PHE A 301 -0.16 -9.71 3.18
C PHE A 301 0.58 -11.00 2.85
N LEU A 302 1.57 -11.38 3.66
CA LEU A 302 2.35 -12.60 3.46
C LEU A 302 1.47 -13.85 3.55
N GLY A 303 0.58 -13.90 4.55
CA GLY A 303 -0.42 -14.95 4.69
C GLY A 303 -1.31 -15.05 3.46
N GLY A 304 -1.78 -13.91 2.95
CA GLY A 304 -2.60 -13.84 1.75
C GLY A 304 -1.89 -14.35 0.49
N MET A 305 -0.64 -13.93 0.25
CA MET A 305 0.14 -14.39 -0.90
C MET A 305 0.37 -15.91 -0.85
N ARG A 306 0.71 -16.44 0.32
CA ARG A 306 0.90 -17.89 0.51
C ARG A 306 -0.40 -18.68 0.40
N PHE A 307 -1.51 -18.13 0.87
CA PHE A 307 -2.83 -18.75 0.73
C PHE A 307 -3.23 -18.87 -0.76
N ILE A 308 -3.02 -17.82 -1.54
CA ILE A 308 -3.26 -17.82 -3.00
C ILE A 308 -2.44 -18.91 -3.68
N GLN A 309 -1.13 -18.99 -3.39
CA GLN A 309 -0.25 -20.02 -3.96
C GLN A 309 -0.71 -21.44 -3.59
N THR A 310 -1.15 -21.64 -2.35
CA THR A 310 -1.61 -22.96 -1.87
C THR A 310 -2.89 -23.42 -2.56
N ILE A 311 -3.83 -22.51 -2.87
CA ILE A 311 -5.14 -22.88 -3.47
C ILE A 311 -5.07 -22.94 -4.99
N HIS A 312 -4.33 -22.04 -5.62
CA HIS A 312 -4.39 -21.89 -7.09
C HIS A 312 -3.13 -22.34 -7.80
N GLY A 313 -2.05 -22.66 -7.08
CA GLY A 313 -0.74 -22.97 -7.67
C GLY A 313 -0.10 -21.76 -8.36
N ASP A 314 1.13 -21.93 -8.84
CA ASP A 314 1.94 -20.85 -9.42
C ASP A 314 1.34 -20.28 -10.71
N ASP A 315 0.73 -21.13 -11.55
CA ASP A 315 0.19 -20.72 -12.85
C ASP A 315 -1.00 -19.76 -12.73
N ARG A 316 -1.85 -19.93 -11.71
CA ARG A 316 -3.07 -19.13 -11.49
C ARG A 316 -2.90 -18.05 -10.41
N ALA A 317 -1.82 -18.10 -9.63
CA ALA A 317 -1.56 -17.14 -8.57
C ALA A 317 -1.58 -15.67 -9.05
N PRO A 318 -1.02 -15.29 -10.21
CA PRO A 318 -1.09 -13.90 -10.69
C PRO A 318 -2.52 -13.41 -10.94
N THR A 319 -3.39 -14.28 -11.48
CA THR A 319 -4.81 -13.94 -11.70
C THR A 319 -5.57 -13.83 -10.38
N ALA A 320 -5.32 -14.74 -9.44
CA ALA A 320 -5.92 -14.69 -8.10
C ALA A 320 -5.47 -13.44 -7.31
N GLN A 321 -4.19 -13.04 -7.42
CA GLN A 321 -3.68 -11.79 -6.85
C GLN A 321 -4.36 -10.56 -7.45
N MET A 322 -4.57 -10.54 -8.77
CA MET A 322 -5.27 -9.46 -9.46
C MET A 322 -6.71 -9.30 -8.92
N ILE A 323 -7.44 -10.41 -8.71
CA ILE A 323 -8.78 -10.38 -8.12
C ILE A 323 -8.74 -9.90 -6.66
N TYR A 324 -7.82 -10.42 -5.85
CA TYR A 324 -7.68 -9.99 -4.47
C TYR A 324 -7.38 -8.50 -4.36
N MET A 325 -6.38 -8.00 -5.09
CA MET A 325 -5.97 -6.60 -5.02
C MET A 325 -6.98 -5.65 -5.67
N GLY A 326 -7.49 -6.00 -6.86
CA GLY A 326 -8.35 -5.12 -7.65
C GLY A 326 -9.81 -5.15 -7.21
N LEU A 327 -10.35 -6.29 -6.82
CA LEU A 327 -11.77 -6.45 -6.54
C LEU A 327 -12.12 -6.35 -5.05
N ALA A 328 -11.25 -6.84 -4.18
CA ALA A 328 -11.52 -6.82 -2.74
C ALA A 328 -10.74 -5.73 -2.02
N ASN A 329 -9.42 -5.67 -2.16
CA ASN A 329 -8.58 -4.75 -1.39
C ASN A 329 -8.84 -3.28 -1.81
N ALA A 330 -8.71 -2.94 -3.08
CA ALA A 330 -8.82 -1.55 -3.52
C ALA A 330 -10.19 -0.91 -3.26
N PRO A 331 -11.35 -1.54 -3.58
CA PRO A 331 -12.65 -0.95 -3.29
C PRO A 331 -12.95 -0.82 -1.80
N THR A 332 -12.61 -1.85 -0.99
CA THR A 332 -12.85 -1.80 0.46
C THR A 332 -11.98 -0.76 1.14
N TYR A 333 -10.71 -0.62 0.69
CA TYR A 333 -9.82 0.42 1.16
C TYR A 333 -10.32 1.82 0.79
N ALA A 334 -10.72 2.03 -0.47
CA ALA A 334 -11.27 3.31 -0.92
C ALA A 334 -12.54 3.70 -0.14
N ALA A 335 -13.44 2.74 0.12
CA ALA A 335 -14.61 2.96 0.95
C ALA A 335 -14.23 3.32 2.40
N ALA A 336 -13.26 2.62 2.99
CA ALA A 336 -12.78 2.93 4.34
C ALA A 336 -12.17 4.34 4.42
N VAL A 337 -11.36 4.74 3.44
CA VAL A 337 -10.77 6.08 3.35
C VAL A 337 -11.84 7.15 3.19
N LEU A 338 -12.83 6.92 2.30
CA LEU A 338 -13.92 7.86 2.05
C LEU A 338 -14.76 8.12 3.30
N ILE A 339 -15.05 7.07 4.08
CA ILE A 339 -15.82 7.18 5.33
C ILE A 339 -14.97 7.81 6.44
N SER A 340 -13.65 7.63 6.42
CA SER A 340 -12.74 8.09 7.46
C SER A 340 -12.72 9.60 7.62
N GLY A 341 -12.82 10.37 6.53
CA GLY A 341 -12.84 11.81 6.57
C GLY A 341 -14.02 12.37 7.41
N PRO A 342 -15.28 12.08 7.04
CA PRO A 342 -16.45 12.48 7.84
C PRO A 342 -16.45 11.95 9.27
N LEU A 343 -15.87 10.75 9.52
CA LEU A 343 -15.72 10.22 10.87
C LEU A 343 -14.74 11.06 11.69
N TYR A 344 -13.64 11.49 11.09
CA TYR A 344 -12.68 12.38 11.74
C TYR A 344 -13.32 13.73 12.10
N ASP A 345 -14.05 14.35 11.17
CA ASP A 345 -14.70 15.64 11.39
C ASP A 345 -15.71 15.58 12.55
N ARG A 346 -16.41 14.46 12.73
CA ARG A 346 -17.46 14.32 13.74
C ARG A 346 -16.97 13.79 15.09
N LEU A 347 -16.03 12.88 15.05
CA LEU A 347 -15.63 12.08 16.21
C LEU A 347 -14.18 12.31 16.64
N GLY A 348 -13.30 12.76 15.73
CA GLY A 348 -11.87 12.76 16.01
C GLY A 348 -11.31 11.35 16.15
N ALA A 349 -10.43 11.11 17.15
CA ALA A 349 -9.80 9.81 17.39
C ALA A 349 -10.77 8.64 17.60
N PRO A 350 -11.93 8.76 18.29
CA PRO A 350 -12.95 7.72 18.33
C PRO A 350 -13.39 7.18 16.97
N GLY A 351 -13.16 7.91 15.86
CA GLY A 351 -13.37 7.40 14.51
C GLY A 351 -12.59 6.08 14.19
N TYR A 352 -11.49 5.82 14.90
CA TYR A 352 -10.79 4.52 14.81
C TYR A 352 -11.67 3.33 15.20
N LEU A 353 -12.71 3.52 16.06
CA LEU A 353 -13.61 2.42 16.43
C LEU A 353 -14.40 1.87 15.25
N ALA A 354 -14.71 2.70 14.25
CA ALA A 354 -15.30 2.20 13.01
C ALA A 354 -14.34 1.25 12.28
N MET A 355 -13.05 1.55 12.29
CA MET A 355 -12.02 0.66 11.71
C MET A 355 -11.80 -0.60 12.56
N THR A 356 -11.95 -0.50 13.89
CA THR A 356 -12.02 -1.67 14.77
C THR A 356 -13.15 -2.61 14.36
N ALA A 357 -14.35 -2.09 14.09
CA ALA A 357 -15.48 -2.90 13.63
C ALA A 357 -15.19 -3.56 12.26
N VAL A 358 -14.62 -2.82 11.31
CA VAL A 358 -14.22 -3.37 10.00
C VAL A 358 -13.18 -4.48 10.17
N ALA A 359 -12.15 -4.26 11.00
CA ALA A 359 -11.13 -5.26 11.29
C ALA A 359 -11.71 -6.49 12.01
N ALA A 360 -12.65 -6.30 12.93
CA ALA A 360 -13.32 -7.39 13.64
C ALA A 360 -14.15 -8.29 12.69
N VAL A 361 -14.87 -7.70 11.74
CA VAL A 361 -15.55 -8.46 10.69
C VAL A 361 -14.52 -9.26 9.86
N GLY A 362 -13.43 -8.63 9.43
CA GLY A 362 -12.34 -9.30 8.72
C GLY A 362 -11.72 -10.44 9.55
N LEU A 363 -11.51 -10.24 10.86
CA LEU A 363 -11.02 -11.25 11.77
C LEU A 363 -11.98 -12.45 11.91
N VAL A 364 -13.28 -12.21 12.05
CA VAL A 364 -14.29 -13.27 12.10
C VAL A 364 -14.24 -14.12 10.82
N LEU A 365 -14.16 -13.47 9.64
CA LEU A 365 -14.04 -14.18 8.37
C LEU A 365 -12.72 -14.98 8.29
N ALA A 366 -11.61 -14.43 8.82
CA ALA A 366 -10.32 -15.12 8.87
C ALA A 366 -10.37 -16.36 9.79
N VAL A 367 -11.03 -16.27 10.94
CA VAL A 367 -11.24 -17.39 11.86
C VAL A 367 -12.13 -18.46 11.21
N LEU A 368 -13.21 -18.08 10.55
CA LEU A 368 -14.06 -19.01 9.80
C LEU A 368 -13.27 -19.73 8.70
N LEU A 369 -12.40 -19.03 8.00
CA LEU A 369 -11.51 -19.61 7.00
C LEU A 369 -10.54 -20.61 7.64
N TRP A 370 -9.96 -20.26 8.77
CA TRP A 370 -9.02 -21.10 9.52
C TRP A 370 -9.69 -22.40 9.99
N LEU A 371 -10.94 -22.33 10.51
CA LEU A 371 -11.73 -23.49 10.97
C LEU A 371 -12.16 -24.40 9.82
N LYS A 372 -12.64 -23.82 8.72
CA LYS A 372 -13.12 -24.62 7.56
C LYS A 372 -12.04 -25.53 6.98
N ARG A 373 -10.77 -25.12 6.99
CA ARG A 373 -9.68 -25.86 6.39
C ARG A 373 -9.21 -27.04 7.23
N ASP A 374 -9.46 -27.04 8.54
CA ASP A 374 -9.18 -28.20 9.40
C ASP A 374 -10.13 -29.37 9.14
N THR A 375 -11.29 -29.11 8.55
CA THR A 375 -12.30 -30.14 8.23
C THR A 375 -12.13 -30.73 6.82
N SER A 376 -11.27 -30.20 5.97
CA SER A 376 -11.00 -30.74 4.63
C SER A 376 -9.98 -31.87 4.69
N PRO A 377 -10.27 -33.08 4.13
CA PRO A 377 -9.28 -34.16 4.08
C PRO A 377 -8.02 -33.68 3.35
N ARG A 378 -6.85 -33.97 3.90
CA ARG A 378 -5.58 -33.73 3.22
C ARG A 378 -5.58 -34.54 1.93
N THR A 379 -5.83 -33.89 0.80
CA THR A 379 -5.68 -34.49 -0.52
C THR A 379 -4.18 -34.69 -0.79
N GLY A 380 -3.64 -35.81 -0.29
CA GLY A 380 -2.21 -36.12 -0.38
C GLY A 380 -1.86 -37.56 0.00
N GLU A 381 -2.84 -38.36 0.40
CA GLU A 381 -2.64 -39.82 0.46
C GLU A 381 -3.17 -40.43 -0.84
N VAL A 382 -2.25 -40.75 -1.77
CA VAL A 382 -2.54 -41.62 -2.89
C VAL A 382 -2.85 -43.01 -2.30
N PRO A 383 -4.11 -43.52 -2.41
CA PRO A 383 -4.38 -44.88 -1.97
C PRO A 383 -3.76 -45.83 -3.01
N GLY A 384 -2.77 -46.62 -2.58
CA GLY A 384 -2.37 -47.79 -3.32
C GLY A 384 -0.96 -47.78 -3.94
N GLN A 385 0.07 -47.71 -3.09
CA GLN A 385 1.31 -48.45 -3.35
C GLN A 385 1.47 -49.52 -2.27
N SER A 386 0.75 -50.61 -2.47
CA SER A 386 1.06 -51.87 -1.79
C SER A 386 2.46 -52.34 -2.24
N ASN A 387 3.40 -52.33 -1.30
CA ASN A 387 4.68 -52.97 -1.47
C ASN A 387 4.51 -54.47 -1.84
N GLY A 388 4.56 -54.78 -3.12
CA GLY A 388 4.85 -56.14 -3.58
C GLY A 388 6.35 -56.41 -3.39
N ARG A 389 6.70 -56.93 -2.22
CA ARG A 389 7.93 -57.73 -2.08
C ARG A 389 7.54 -59.17 -2.26
N SER A 390 7.96 -59.80 -3.34
CA SER A 390 8.25 -61.21 -3.48
C SER A 390 9.55 -61.38 -4.22
#